data_1854abb6f532e63a6ec7eda04b57f275
#
_entry.id   1854abb6f532e63a6ec7eda04b57f275
#
_cell.length_a   1.000
_cell.length_b   1.000
_cell.length_c   1.000
_cell.angle_alpha   90.00
_cell.angle_beta   90.00
_cell.angle_gamma   90.00
#
_symmetry.space_group_name_H-M   'P 1'
#
loop_
_entity.id
_entity.type
_entity.pdbx_description
1 polymer ?
#
loop_
_entity_poly.entity_id
_entity_poly.type
_entity_poly.pdbx_seq_one_letter_code
_entity_poly.pdbx_strand_id
1 'polypeptide(L)'
;MLEIRDLGVRYGAVEAVRGIDVSVGSGDVVALLGPNGAGKTSTLRAATGLVRYSGSITFEGAEVSKLGPEGCAKRGLIHVPEGRHVFPTLSVHENLQVGRTAARGRAGYSYDDVYELFPALAQLRDRTGWALSGGEQQMVAIGRALVAAPRMLLLDEPSLGLAPIVTKAVFAALREIRANTPLLIVEQNTTQALRLCDRAAALTQGRIVLEGSAAEMSDRSALLDSYLGQTKAHSA
;
A
#
# COMPACT_ATOMS: atom_id res chain seq x y z
N MET A 1 5.96 -13.45 -7.31
CA MET A 1 5.53 -13.21 -5.94
C MET A 1 4.04 -12.88 -5.84
N LEU A 2 3.56 -11.73 -6.26
CA LEU A 2 2.12 -11.42 -6.43
C LEU A 2 1.80 -11.34 -7.91
N GLU A 3 0.78 -12.08 -8.35
CA GLU A 3 0.26 -12.01 -9.70
C GLU A 3 -1.25 -11.80 -9.66
N ILE A 4 -1.70 -10.80 -10.37
CA ILE A 4 -3.10 -10.43 -10.58
C ILE A 4 -3.36 -10.54 -12.08
N ARG A 5 -4.37 -11.31 -12.48
CA ARG A 5 -4.74 -11.54 -13.88
C ARG A 5 -6.23 -11.34 -14.08
N ASP A 6 -6.58 -10.53 -15.07
CA ASP A 6 -7.97 -10.22 -15.48
C ASP A 6 -8.85 -9.84 -14.27
N LEU A 7 -8.31 -9.04 -13.36
CA LEU A 7 -9.00 -8.68 -12.12
C LEU A 7 -10.22 -7.82 -12.38
N GLY A 8 -11.39 -8.31 -12.01
CA GLY A 8 -12.61 -7.53 -11.91
C GLY A 8 -13.13 -7.44 -10.48
N VAL A 9 -13.51 -6.24 -10.05
CA VAL A 9 -14.12 -6.01 -8.73
C VAL A 9 -15.42 -5.24 -8.89
N ARG A 10 -16.50 -5.73 -8.27
CA ARG A 10 -17.83 -5.10 -8.34
C ARG A 10 -18.41 -4.89 -6.95
N TYR A 11 -19.05 -3.76 -6.74
CA TYR A 11 -19.85 -3.42 -5.56
C TYR A 11 -21.28 -3.12 -6.02
N GLY A 12 -22.15 -4.12 -5.94
CA GLY A 12 -23.50 -4.02 -6.51
C GLY A 12 -23.47 -3.78 -8.02
N ALA A 13 -24.02 -2.66 -8.48
CA ALA A 13 -24.02 -2.27 -9.89
C ALA A 13 -22.73 -1.58 -10.34
N VAL A 14 -21.87 -1.16 -9.39
CA VAL A 14 -20.64 -0.42 -9.70
C VAL A 14 -19.50 -1.40 -9.96
N GLU A 15 -18.90 -1.32 -11.13
CA GLU A 15 -17.70 -2.06 -11.51
C GLU A 15 -16.47 -1.18 -11.23
N ALA A 16 -15.83 -1.45 -10.09
CA ALA A 16 -14.70 -0.65 -9.60
C ALA A 16 -13.38 -1.00 -10.29
N VAL A 17 -13.20 -2.25 -10.73
CA VAL A 17 -12.02 -2.72 -11.47
C VAL A 17 -12.49 -3.60 -12.63
N ARG A 18 -11.87 -3.44 -13.80
CA ARG A 18 -12.39 -3.95 -15.08
C ARG A 18 -11.33 -4.67 -15.90
N GLY A 19 -10.92 -5.85 -15.44
CA GLY A 19 -9.97 -6.69 -16.16
C GLY A 19 -8.57 -6.07 -16.20
N ILE A 20 -7.91 -5.94 -15.04
CA ILE A 20 -6.53 -5.44 -14.96
C ILE A 20 -5.57 -6.56 -14.64
N ASP A 21 -4.36 -6.43 -15.17
CA ASP A 21 -3.22 -7.28 -14.85
C ASP A 21 -2.17 -6.48 -14.05
N VAL A 22 -1.68 -7.05 -12.96
CA VAL A 22 -0.59 -6.46 -12.16
C VAL A 22 0.31 -7.57 -11.65
N SER A 23 1.61 -7.40 -11.80
CA SER A 23 2.59 -8.32 -11.26
C SER A 23 3.63 -7.59 -10.42
N VAL A 24 4.00 -8.20 -9.28
CA VAL A 24 5.07 -7.71 -8.42
C VAL A 24 6.01 -8.87 -8.12
N GLY A 25 7.24 -8.75 -8.58
CA GLY A 25 8.30 -9.74 -8.37
C GLY A 25 8.95 -9.62 -6.98
N SER A 26 9.93 -10.48 -6.73
CA SER A 26 10.78 -10.40 -5.54
C SER A 26 11.73 -9.20 -5.70
N GLY A 27 11.66 -8.26 -4.77
CA GLY A 27 12.47 -7.03 -4.81
C GLY A 27 11.88 -5.88 -5.60
N ASP A 28 10.77 -6.08 -6.31
CA ASP A 28 10.12 -5.02 -7.08
C ASP A 28 9.35 -4.04 -6.18
N VAL A 29 9.32 -2.79 -6.62
CA VAL A 29 8.37 -1.79 -6.16
C VAL A 29 7.49 -1.37 -7.34
N VAL A 30 6.21 -1.65 -7.23
CA VAL A 30 5.22 -1.30 -8.26
C VAL A 30 4.24 -0.27 -7.72
N ALA A 31 3.94 0.76 -8.50
CA ALA A 31 2.96 1.77 -8.16
C ALA A 31 1.72 1.71 -9.05
N LEU A 32 0.53 1.69 -8.46
CA LEU A 32 -0.72 1.98 -9.16
C LEU A 32 -1.11 3.43 -8.90
N LEU A 33 -1.06 4.24 -9.93
CA LEU A 33 -1.32 5.67 -9.88
C LEU A 33 -2.74 5.94 -10.38
N GLY A 34 -3.46 6.85 -9.74
CA GLY A 34 -4.79 7.18 -10.22
C GLY A 34 -5.53 8.15 -9.31
N PRO A 35 -6.60 8.80 -9.82
CA PRO A 35 -7.46 9.66 -9.01
C PRO A 35 -8.28 8.83 -8.02
N ASN A 36 -8.98 9.55 -7.12
CA ASN A 36 -9.95 8.92 -6.22
C ASN A 36 -11.07 8.25 -7.03
N GLY A 37 -11.46 7.03 -6.62
CA GLY A 37 -12.45 6.25 -7.34
C GLY A 37 -11.92 5.47 -8.57
N ALA A 38 -10.63 5.55 -8.88
CA ALA A 38 -10.04 4.83 -10.03
C ALA A 38 -10.05 3.29 -9.88
N GLY A 39 -10.21 2.75 -8.66
CA GLY A 39 -10.18 1.31 -8.38
C GLY A 39 -8.96 0.84 -7.59
N LYS A 40 -8.06 1.75 -7.19
CA LYS A 40 -6.79 1.45 -6.49
C LYS A 40 -6.99 0.65 -5.19
N THR A 41 -7.74 1.19 -4.24
CA THR A 41 -8.09 0.53 -2.97
C THR A 41 -8.82 -0.79 -3.21
N SER A 42 -9.70 -0.87 -4.21
CA SER A 42 -10.41 -2.10 -4.56
C SER A 42 -9.46 -3.19 -5.04
N THR A 43 -8.42 -2.82 -5.79
CA THR A 43 -7.36 -3.73 -6.22
C THR A 43 -6.60 -4.30 -5.00
N LEU A 44 -6.19 -3.45 -4.05
CA LEU A 44 -5.51 -3.93 -2.84
C LEU A 44 -6.41 -4.79 -1.94
N ARG A 45 -7.68 -4.42 -1.81
CA ARG A 45 -8.66 -5.24 -1.06
C ARG A 45 -8.88 -6.60 -1.70
N ALA A 46 -8.93 -6.68 -3.03
CA ALA A 46 -8.98 -7.96 -3.74
C ALA A 46 -7.70 -8.77 -3.54
N ALA A 47 -6.52 -8.12 -3.68
CA ALA A 47 -5.21 -8.76 -3.48
C ALA A 47 -5.02 -9.37 -2.08
N THR A 48 -5.76 -8.87 -1.09
CA THR A 48 -5.75 -9.40 0.28
C THR A 48 -6.97 -10.27 0.64
N GLY A 49 -7.83 -10.58 -0.32
CA GLY A 49 -9.01 -11.41 -0.09
C GLY A 49 -10.11 -10.74 0.74
N LEU A 50 -10.06 -9.41 0.89
CA LEU A 50 -11.06 -8.63 1.65
C LEU A 50 -12.37 -8.42 0.87
N VAL A 51 -12.34 -8.55 -0.45
CA VAL A 51 -13.50 -8.41 -1.32
C VAL A 51 -13.56 -9.54 -2.34
N ARG A 52 -14.75 -9.87 -2.83
CA ARG A 52 -14.93 -10.82 -3.93
C ARG A 52 -14.45 -10.18 -5.24
N TYR A 53 -13.87 -11.00 -6.11
CA TYR A 53 -13.35 -10.59 -7.39
C TYR A 53 -13.54 -11.67 -8.46
N SER A 54 -13.46 -11.30 -9.72
CA SER A 54 -13.27 -12.19 -10.87
C SER A 54 -11.82 -12.14 -11.33
N GLY A 55 -11.43 -13.09 -12.18
CA GLY A 55 -10.04 -13.27 -12.57
C GLY A 55 -9.27 -14.13 -11.57
N SER A 56 -7.96 -13.98 -11.50
CA SER A 56 -7.12 -14.75 -10.59
C SER A 56 -6.11 -13.88 -9.86
N ILE A 57 -5.88 -14.17 -8.58
CA ILE A 57 -4.83 -13.54 -7.77
C ILE A 57 -4.06 -14.65 -7.06
N THR A 58 -2.75 -14.69 -7.28
CA THR A 58 -1.86 -15.62 -6.58
C THR A 58 -0.76 -14.87 -5.84
N PHE A 59 -0.48 -15.30 -4.64
CA PHE A 59 0.65 -14.84 -3.83
C PHE A 59 1.53 -16.03 -3.45
N GLU A 60 2.80 -15.99 -3.86
CA GLU A 60 3.74 -17.11 -3.70
C GLU A 60 3.16 -18.47 -4.16
N GLY A 61 2.50 -18.47 -5.29
CA GLY A 61 1.87 -19.64 -5.89
C GLY A 61 0.58 -20.11 -5.23
N ALA A 62 0.13 -19.46 -4.16
CA ALA A 62 -1.14 -19.78 -3.52
C ALA A 62 -2.24 -18.80 -3.98
N GLU A 63 -3.40 -19.35 -4.29
CA GLU A 63 -4.56 -18.59 -4.72
C GLU A 63 -5.19 -17.84 -3.54
N VAL A 64 -5.28 -16.49 -3.67
CA VAL A 64 -5.76 -15.60 -2.60
C VAL A 64 -7.21 -15.87 -2.21
N SER A 65 -8.07 -16.23 -3.18
CA SER A 65 -9.47 -16.57 -2.92
C SER A 65 -9.65 -17.72 -1.92
N LYS A 66 -8.66 -18.62 -1.83
CA LYS A 66 -8.63 -19.75 -0.89
C LYS A 66 -8.03 -19.41 0.46
N LEU A 67 -7.24 -18.32 0.52
CA LEU A 67 -6.55 -17.91 1.75
C LEU A 67 -7.42 -17.04 2.64
N GLY A 68 -8.16 -16.11 2.05
CA GLY A 68 -8.83 -15.01 2.76
C GLY A 68 -7.85 -14.04 3.42
N PRO A 69 -8.32 -12.98 4.09
CA PRO A 69 -7.45 -11.93 4.64
C PRO A 69 -6.46 -12.44 5.70
N GLU A 70 -6.93 -13.28 6.60
CA GLU A 70 -6.09 -13.88 7.65
C GLU A 70 -5.00 -14.78 7.04
N GLY A 71 -5.36 -15.60 6.06
CA GLY A 71 -4.41 -16.48 5.36
C GLY A 71 -3.36 -15.70 4.59
N CYS A 72 -3.73 -14.59 3.95
CA CYS A 72 -2.82 -13.66 3.29
C CYS A 72 -1.82 -13.07 4.30
N ALA A 73 -2.30 -12.56 5.43
CA ALA A 73 -1.45 -12.01 6.48
C ALA A 73 -0.51 -13.08 7.08
N LYS A 74 -1.01 -14.29 7.34
CA LYS A 74 -0.20 -15.43 7.81
C LYS A 74 0.91 -15.81 6.84
N ARG A 75 0.74 -15.59 5.54
CA ARG A 75 1.76 -15.79 4.51
C ARG A 75 2.71 -14.60 4.35
N GLY A 76 2.45 -13.48 5.03
CA GLY A 76 3.27 -12.28 4.96
C GLY A 76 2.85 -11.28 3.87
N LEU A 77 1.67 -11.43 3.27
CA LEU A 77 1.07 -10.38 2.45
C LEU A 77 0.36 -9.41 3.39
N ILE A 78 1.03 -8.33 3.73
CA ILE A 78 0.57 -7.38 4.73
C ILE A 78 0.05 -6.11 4.06
N HIS A 79 -1.10 -5.63 4.50
CA HIS A 79 -1.75 -4.45 3.97
C HIS A 79 -1.79 -3.33 5.00
N VAL A 80 -1.33 -2.16 4.60
CA VAL A 80 -1.54 -0.88 5.30
C VAL A 80 -2.66 -0.16 4.58
N PRO A 81 -3.88 -0.20 5.09
CA PRO A 81 -5.03 0.42 4.44
C PRO A 81 -5.02 1.94 4.60
N GLU A 82 -5.76 2.62 3.72
CA GLU A 82 -6.13 4.02 3.91
C GLU A 82 -6.81 4.22 5.27
N GLY A 83 -6.62 5.39 5.89
CA GLY A 83 -7.23 5.70 7.19
C GLY A 83 -6.44 5.22 8.40
N ARG A 84 -5.20 4.69 8.19
CA ARG A 84 -4.21 4.38 9.24
C ARG A 84 -4.60 3.24 10.19
N HIS A 85 -5.86 3.17 10.63
CA HIS A 85 -6.44 2.14 11.51
C HIS A 85 -5.56 1.80 12.73
N VAL A 86 -5.00 2.82 13.41
CA VAL A 86 -4.36 2.64 14.71
C VAL A 86 -5.39 2.33 15.78
N PHE A 87 -5.00 1.54 16.76
CA PHE A 87 -5.83 1.31 17.94
C PHE A 87 -5.72 2.53 18.86
N PRO A 88 -6.79 3.31 19.01
CA PRO A 88 -6.70 4.64 19.61
C PRO A 88 -6.38 4.60 21.11
N THR A 89 -6.78 3.55 21.80
CA THR A 89 -6.57 3.38 23.26
C THR A 89 -5.25 2.72 23.60
N LEU A 90 -4.58 2.09 22.63
CA LEU A 90 -3.27 1.49 22.84
C LEU A 90 -2.16 2.52 22.62
N SER A 91 -1.06 2.36 23.35
CA SER A 91 0.17 3.13 23.12
C SER A 91 0.78 2.84 21.74
N VAL A 92 1.74 3.66 21.30
CA VAL A 92 2.54 3.39 20.09
C VAL A 92 3.15 2.00 20.18
N HIS A 93 3.80 1.67 21.29
CA HIS A 93 4.45 0.38 21.44
C HIS A 93 3.49 -0.80 21.41
N GLU A 94 2.35 -0.70 22.08
CA GLU A 94 1.31 -1.72 22.05
C GLU A 94 0.70 -1.88 20.65
N ASN A 95 0.50 -0.78 19.90
CA ASN A 95 0.11 -0.85 18.51
C ASN A 95 1.09 -1.67 17.66
N LEU A 96 2.40 -1.48 17.85
CA LEU A 96 3.43 -2.27 17.18
C LEU A 96 3.36 -3.76 17.60
N GLN A 97 3.15 -4.04 18.88
CA GLN A 97 3.03 -5.41 19.42
C GLN A 97 1.88 -6.18 18.77
N VAL A 98 0.74 -5.54 18.50
CA VAL A 98 -0.37 -6.17 17.77
C VAL A 98 0.09 -6.72 16.42
N GLY A 99 0.95 -5.99 15.69
CA GLY A 99 1.50 -6.45 14.41
C GLY A 99 2.26 -7.76 14.53
N ARG A 100 2.97 -7.98 15.62
CA ARG A 100 3.80 -9.17 15.86
C ARG A 100 2.99 -10.48 15.83
N THR A 101 1.71 -10.44 16.14
CA THR A 101 0.85 -11.64 16.12
C THR A 101 0.73 -12.26 14.72
N ALA A 102 0.81 -11.45 13.66
CA ALA A 102 0.77 -11.92 12.28
C ALA A 102 2.12 -12.52 11.80
N ALA A 103 3.22 -12.21 12.47
CA ALA A 103 4.55 -12.70 12.08
C ALA A 103 4.70 -14.23 12.21
N ARG A 104 4.02 -14.87 13.19
CA ARG A 104 4.03 -16.32 13.39
C ARG A 104 5.44 -16.95 13.40
N GLY A 105 6.38 -16.27 14.06
CA GLY A 105 7.78 -16.73 14.17
C GLY A 105 8.65 -16.37 12.95
N ARG A 106 8.12 -15.73 11.90
CA ARG A 106 8.97 -15.21 10.82
C ARG A 106 9.91 -14.13 11.38
N ALA A 107 11.14 -14.14 10.90
CA ALA A 107 12.06 -13.03 11.11
C ALA A 107 11.57 -11.80 10.32
N GLY A 108 11.67 -10.64 10.93
CA GLY A 108 11.24 -9.36 10.35
C GLY A 108 11.80 -8.22 11.17
N TYR A 109 11.29 -7.03 10.95
CA TYR A 109 11.69 -5.83 11.70
C TYR A 109 11.39 -6.00 13.19
N SER A 110 12.39 -5.69 14.01
CA SER A 110 12.22 -5.51 15.46
C SER A 110 11.50 -4.20 15.77
N TYR A 111 11.14 -3.98 17.03
CA TYR A 111 10.60 -2.68 17.44
C TYR A 111 11.67 -1.58 17.35
N ASP A 112 12.92 -1.91 17.62
CA ASP A 112 14.03 -0.97 17.55
C ASP A 112 14.31 -0.56 16.10
N ASP A 113 14.27 -1.49 15.13
CA ASP A 113 14.35 -1.16 13.70
C ASP A 113 13.23 -0.18 13.28
N VAL A 114 12.01 -0.35 13.80
CA VAL A 114 10.90 0.58 13.52
C VAL A 114 11.17 1.95 14.14
N TYR A 115 11.74 2.02 15.34
CA TYR A 115 12.09 3.29 15.96
C TYR A 115 13.29 3.97 15.28
N GLU A 116 14.21 3.21 14.69
CA GLU A 116 15.27 3.75 13.84
C GLU A 116 14.72 4.34 12.53
N LEU A 117 13.80 3.63 11.87
CA LEU A 117 13.10 4.11 10.67
C LEU A 117 12.23 5.35 10.93
N PHE A 118 11.63 5.42 12.12
CA PHE A 118 10.73 6.49 12.52
C PHE A 118 11.11 7.05 13.89
N PRO A 119 12.20 7.86 13.99
CA PRO A 119 12.70 8.36 15.30
C PRO A 119 11.66 9.15 16.10
N ALA A 120 10.69 9.79 15.42
CA ALA A 120 9.59 10.47 16.10
C ALA A 120 8.75 9.51 16.97
N LEU A 121 8.59 8.25 16.57
CA LEU A 121 7.83 7.27 17.32
C LEU A 121 8.55 6.81 18.61
N ALA A 122 9.88 6.84 18.63
CA ALA A 122 10.65 6.48 19.83
C ALA A 122 10.33 7.42 21.01
N GLN A 123 10.15 8.72 20.72
CA GLN A 123 9.79 9.72 21.73
C GLN A 123 8.32 9.64 22.14
N LEU A 124 7.49 8.95 21.36
CA LEU A 124 6.06 8.81 21.56
C LEU A 124 5.65 7.41 22.01
N ARG A 125 6.62 6.59 22.40
CA ARG A 125 6.47 5.15 22.66
C ARG A 125 5.27 4.81 23.54
N ASP A 126 5.07 5.57 24.60
CA ASP A 126 4.01 5.34 25.59
C ASP A 126 2.76 6.19 25.36
N ARG A 127 2.76 7.03 24.30
CA ARG A 127 1.62 7.86 23.95
C ARG A 127 0.55 7.02 23.26
N THR A 128 -0.70 7.23 23.66
CA THR A 128 -1.86 6.54 23.07
C THR A 128 -2.18 7.01 21.66
N GLY A 129 -2.72 6.11 20.83
CA GLY A 129 -2.97 6.35 19.40
C GLY A 129 -3.88 7.55 19.11
N TRP A 130 -4.88 7.84 19.98
CA TRP A 130 -5.76 9.00 19.80
C TRP A 130 -5.04 10.35 20.00
N ALA A 131 -3.94 10.38 20.73
CA ALA A 131 -3.16 11.59 21.02
C ALA A 131 -2.09 11.87 19.94
N LEU A 132 -1.99 11.03 18.91
CA LEU A 132 -1.04 11.16 17.83
C LEU A 132 -1.60 12.06 16.71
N SER A 133 -0.71 12.83 16.09
CA SER A 133 -0.99 13.51 14.83
C SER A 133 -1.23 12.48 13.71
N GLY A 134 -1.88 12.91 12.63
CA GLY A 134 -2.12 12.03 11.49
C GLY A 134 -0.85 11.43 10.88
N GLY A 135 0.25 12.17 10.88
CA GLY A 135 1.53 11.66 10.39
C GLY A 135 2.14 10.59 11.29
N GLU A 136 2.08 10.79 12.60
CA GLU A 136 2.55 9.81 13.59
C GLU A 136 1.71 8.53 13.52
N GLN A 137 0.38 8.65 13.37
CA GLN A 137 -0.49 7.49 13.16
C GLN A 137 -0.13 6.71 11.89
N GLN A 138 0.26 7.40 10.81
CA GLN A 138 0.71 6.74 9.58
C GLN A 138 2.02 5.97 9.80
N MET A 139 2.97 6.57 10.51
CA MET A 139 4.22 5.89 10.88
C MET A 139 3.94 4.65 11.76
N VAL A 140 3.02 4.75 12.72
CA VAL A 140 2.58 3.61 13.54
C VAL A 140 1.95 2.51 12.68
N ALA A 141 1.09 2.86 11.71
CA ALA A 141 0.44 1.89 10.84
C ALA A 141 1.47 1.13 9.97
N ILE A 142 2.46 1.84 9.41
CA ILE A 142 3.56 1.22 8.66
C ILE A 142 4.44 0.39 9.59
N GLY A 143 4.85 0.91 10.73
CA GLY A 143 5.65 0.19 11.71
C GLY A 143 4.98 -1.11 12.18
N ARG A 144 3.67 -1.06 12.47
CA ARG A 144 2.88 -2.25 12.79
C ARG A 144 2.91 -3.29 11.68
N ALA A 145 2.86 -2.86 10.42
CA ALA A 145 2.96 -3.75 9.28
C ALA A 145 4.36 -4.37 9.14
N LEU A 146 5.43 -3.63 9.47
CA LEU A 146 6.81 -4.12 9.42
C LEU A 146 7.09 -5.21 10.48
N VAL A 147 6.63 -5.00 11.71
CA VAL A 147 6.80 -6.03 12.78
C VAL A 147 5.95 -7.28 12.53
N ALA A 148 4.97 -7.22 11.63
CA ALA A 148 4.25 -8.40 11.13
C ALA A 148 5.10 -9.32 10.24
N ALA A 149 6.37 -8.98 10.01
CA ALA A 149 7.32 -9.69 9.17
C ALA A 149 6.78 -9.90 7.73
N PRO A 150 6.55 -8.80 6.98
CA PRO A 150 6.01 -8.89 5.64
C PRO A 150 7.00 -9.55 4.68
N ARG A 151 6.50 -10.43 3.82
CA ARG A 151 7.17 -10.87 2.60
C ARG A 151 6.88 -9.92 1.45
N MET A 152 5.74 -9.24 1.55
CA MET A 152 5.32 -8.16 0.65
C MET A 152 4.41 -7.20 1.40
N LEU A 153 4.57 -5.91 1.13
CA LEU A 153 3.78 -4.85 1.74
C LEU A 153 2.91 -4.16 0.69
N LEU A 154 1.62 -4.09 0.97
CA LEU A 154 0.64 -3.35 0.20
C LEU A 154 0.33 -2.05 0.93
N LEU A 155 0.47 -0.89 0.27
CA LEU A 155 0.29 0.43 0.86
C LEU A 155 -0.81 1.19 0.13
N ASP A 156 -1.85 1.55 0.86
CA ASP A 156 -3.00 2.29 0.32
C ASP A 156 -2.87 3.78 0.69
N GLU A 157 -2.49 4.59 -0.28
CA GLU A 157 -2.32 6.05 -0.19
C GLU A 157 -1.50 6.50 1.04
N PRO A 158 -0.25 6.01 1.21
CA PRO A 158 0.54 6.29 2.40
C PRO A 158 0.84 7.78 2.62
N SER A 159 0.67 8.65 1.62
CA SER A 159 0.90 10.10 1.74
C SER A 159 -0.37 10.92 1.96
N LEU A 160 -1.56 10.31 1.91
CA LEU A 160 -2.82 11.05 1.93
C LEU A 160 -3.02 11.85 3.23
N GLY A 161 -3.28 13.15 3.05
CA GLY A 161 -3.56 14.05 4.18
C GLY A 161 -2.37 14.29 5.12
N LEU A 162 -1.13 14.03 4.67
CA LEU A 162 0.08 14.28 5.42
C LEU A 162 0.71 15.63 5.06
N ALA A 163 1.29 16.29 6.05
CA ALA A 163 2.14 17.45 5.80
C ALA A 163 3.38 17.06 4.97
N PRO A 164 3.92 17.96 4.12
CA PRO A 164 5.04 17.64 3.22
C PRO A 164 6.27 17.07 3.91
N ILE A 165 6.58 17.53 5.12
CA ILE A 165 7.72 17.01 5.89
C ILE A 165 7.50 15.56 6.34
N VAL A 166 6.28 15.21 6.72
CA VAL A 166 5.92 13.85 7.12
C VAL A 166 5.89 12.92 5.91
N THR A 167 5.34 13.39 4.79
CA THR A 167 5.38 12.65 3.52
C THR A 167 6.81 12.29 3.14
N LYS A 168 7.75 13.25 3.24
CA LYS A 168 9.18 12.99 2.98
C LYS A 168 9.73 11.91 3.91
N ALA A 169 9.41 11.96 5.21
CA ALA A 169 9.88 10.97 6.18
C ALA A 169 9.32 9.57 5.88
N VAL A 170 8.03 9.46 5.58
CA VAL A 170 7.40 8.18 5.20
C VAL A 170 8.05 7.60 3.94
N PHE A 171 8.22 8.40 2.88
CA PHE A 171 8.85 7.90 1.65
C PHE A 171 10.36 7.63 1.81
N ALA A 172 11.06 8.30 2.74
CA ALA A 172 12.43 7.93 3.09
C ALA A 172 12.49 6.55 3.72
N ALA A 173 11.62 6.27 4.70
CA ALA A 173 11.50 4.95 5.31
C ALA A 173 11.13 3.86 4.27
N LEU A 174 10.19 4.14 3.36
CA LEU A 174 9.83 3.19 2.30
C LEU A 174 11.00 2.89 1.35
N ARG A 175 11.93 3.84 1.11
CA ARG A 175 13.16 3.57 0.34
C ARG A 175 14.11 2.61 1.07
N GLU A 176 14.17 2.66 2.39
CA GLU A 176 14.96 1.70 3.17
C GLU A 176 14.28 0.33 3.20
N ILE A 177 12.96 0.30 3.41
CA ILE A 177 12.16 -0.92 3.46
C ILE A 177 12.23 -1.71 2.14
N ARG A 178 12.21 -1.03 0.97
CA ARG A 178 12.25 -1.68 -0.34
C ARG A 178 13.50 -2.54 -0.58
N ALA A 179 14.58 -2.30 0.15
CA ALA A 179 15.80 -3.10 0.01
C ALA A 179 15.57 -4.58 0.39
N ASN A 180 14.62 -4.85 1.27
CA ASN A 180 14.36 -6.19 1.80
C ASN A 180 12.90 -6.65 1.63
N THR A 181 12.00 -5.76 1.20
CA THR A 181 10.56 -6.05 1.14
C THR A 181 9.97 -5.47 -0.16
N PRO A 182 9.44 -6.30 -1.05
CA PRO A 182 8.71 -5.85 -2.24
C PRO A 182 7.47 -5.06 -1.85
N LEU A 183 7.15 -4.02 -2.65
CA LEU A 183 6.05 -3.11 -2.36
C LEU A 183 5.07 -3.04 -3.54
N LEU A 184 3.77 -3.06 -3.23
CA LEU A 184 2.74 -2.55 -4.14
C LEU A 184 2.12 -1.32 -3.47
N ILE A 185 2.28 -0.16 -4.10
CA ILE A 185 1.83 1.12 -3.56
C ILE A 185 0.72 1.65 -4.46
N VAL A 186 -0.39 2.05 -3.89
CA VAL A 186 -1.37 2.83 -4.63
C VAL A 186 -1.32 4.27 -4.14
N GLU A 187 -1.27 5.22 -5.07
CA GLU A 187 -1.05 6.63 -4.77
C GLU A 187 -1.76 7.55 -5.77
N GLN A 188 -2.13 8.73 -5.26
CA GLN A 188 -2.53 9.85 -6.10
C GLN A 188 -1.34 10.79 -6.36
N ASN A 189 -0.36 10.85 -5.45
CA ASN A 189 0.84 11.65 -5.59
C ASN A 189 1.87 10.96 -6.52
N THR A 190 1.72 11.20 -7.82
CA THR A 190 2.56 10.60 -8.86
C THR A 190 4.04 10.86 -8.66
N THR A 191 4.42 12.10 -8.30
CA THR A 191 5.81 12.50 -8.14
C THR A 191 6.54 11.69 -7.06
N GLN A 192 5.91 11.46 -5.91
CA GLN A 192 6.52 10.70 -4.82
C GLN A 192 6.58 9.21 -5.15
N ALA A 193 5.51 8.67 -5.74
CA ALA A 193 5.45 7.27 -6.12
C ALA A 193 6.48 6.91 -7.18
N LEU A 194 6.63 7.72 -8.26
CA LEU A 194 7.59 7.48 -9.33
C LEU A 194 9.06 7.57 -8.86
N ARG A 195 9.36 8.35 -7.82
CA ARG A 195 10.70 8.39 -7.21
C ARG A 195 11.03 7.15 -6.38
N LEU A 196 10.04 6.34 -6.05
CA LEU A 196 10.21 5.16 -5.20
C LEU A 196 10.09 3.86 -5.99
N CYS A 197 9.19 3.78 -6.98
CA CYS A 197 8.89 2.55 -7.70
C CYS A 197 9.88 2.27 -8.84
N ASP A 198 9.92 1.00 -9.27
CA ASP A 198 10.64 0.55 -10.45
C ASP A 198 9.73 0.62 -11.69
N ARG A 199 8.45 0.28 -11.50
CA ARG A 199 7.41 0.32 -12.53
C ARG A 199 6.15 0.95 -11.97
N ALA A 200 5.38 1.59 -12.85
CA ALA A 200 4.08 2.14 -12.49
C ALA A 200 3.03 1.85 -13.56
N ALA A 201 1.77 1.79 -13.12
CA ALA A 201 0.61 1.74 -13.99
C ALA A 201 -0.40 2.81 -13.58
N ALA A 202 -0.92 3.55 -14.55
CA ALA A 202 -1.98 4.54 -14.36
C ALA A 202 -3.35 3.88 -14.49
N LEU A 203 -4.12 3.98 -13.43
CA LEU A 203 -5.46 3.42 -13.31
C LEU A 203 -6.50 4.54 -13.41
N THR A 204 -7.46 4.40 -14.32
CA THR A 204 -8.58 5.33 -14.48
C THR A 204 -9.86 4.53 -14.76
N GLN A 205 -10.93 4.82 -14.04
CA GLN A 205 -12.24 4.15 -14.22
C GLN A 205 -12.15 2.62 -14.22
N GLY A 206 -11.30 2.06 -13.36
CA GLY A 206 -11.10 0.62 -13.22
C GLY A 206 -10.22 -0.04 -14.28
N ARG A 207 -9.57 0.71 -15.18
CA ARG A 207 -8.69 0.19 -16.23
C ARG A 207 -7.29 0.76 -16.15
N ILE A 208 -6.28 -0.04 -16.48
CA ILE A 208 -4.93 0.46 -16.72
C ILE A 208 -4.92 1.11 -18.09
N VAL A 209 -4.54 2.40 -18.14
CA VAL A 209 -4.51 3.22 -19.38
C VAL A 209 -3.09 3.52 -19.84
N LEU A 210 -2.11 3.38 -18.95
CA LEU A 210 -0.69 3.56 -19.24
C LEU A 210 0.11 2.73 -18.24
N GLU A 211 1.19 2.10 -18.68
CA GLU A 211 2.13 1.40 -17.82
C GLU A 211 3.56 1.49 -18.38
N GLY A 212 4.55 1.34 -17.52
CA GLY A 212 5.95 1.38 -17.90
C GLY A 212 6.89 1.42 -16.70
N SER A 213 8.17 1.53 -16.97
CA SER A 213 9.18 1.84 -15.95
C SER A 213 8.93 3.23 -15.34
N ALA A 214 9.42 3.46 -14.12
CA ALA A 214 9.31 4.77 -13.49
C ALA A 214 9.91 5.90 -14.32
N ALA A 215 11.01 5.62 -15.05
CA ALA A 215 11.63 6.57 -15.96
C ALA A 215 10.72 6.93 -17.14
N GLU A 216 10.18 5.92 -17.85
CA GLU A 216 9.24 6.13 -18.96
C GLU A 216 7.99 6.88 -18.53
N MET A 217 7.46 6.56 -17.33
CA MET A 217 6.29 7.25 -16.78
C MET A 217 6.59 8.69 -16.39
N SER A 218 7.81 8.98 -15.92
CA SER A 218 8.26 10.34 -15.61
C SER A 218 8.44 11.18 -16.87
N ASP A 219 9.00 10.60 -17.94
CA ASP A 219 9.17 11.26 -19.24
C ASP A 219 7.81 11.57 -19.90
N ARG A 220 6.79 10.77 -19.60
CA ARG A 220 5.42 10.94 -20.08
C ARG A 220 4.52 11.66 -19.05
N SER A 221 5.09 12.45 -18.15
CA SER A 221 4.33 13.09 -17.06
C SER A 221 3.15 13.93 -17.55
N ALA A 222 3.30 14.69 -18.64
CA ALA A 222 2.21 15.47 -19.22
C ALA A 222 1.05 14.59 -19.74
N LEU A 223 1.35 13.42 -20.31
CA LEU A 223 0.34 12.44 -20.73
C LEU A 223 -0.31 11.80 -19.51
N LEU A 224 0.48 11.42 -18.51
CA LEU A 224 0.01 10.87 -17.25
C LEU A 224 -0.95 11.86 -16.57
N ASP A 225 -0.58 13.12 -16.45
CA ASP A 225 -1.41 14.17 -15.88
C ASP A 225 -2.73 14.37 -16.65
N SER A 226 -2.71 14.23 -18.00
CA SER A 226 -3.92 14.30 -18.79
C SER A 226 -4.91 13.17 -18.48
N TYR A 227 -4.43 11.94 -18.28
CA TYR A 227 -5.28 10.81 -17.88
C TYR A 227 -5.77 10.93 -16.42
N LEU A 228 -4.94 11.42 -15.51
CA LEU A 228 -5.28 11.59 -14.10
C LEU A 228 -6.07 12.87 -13.83
N GLY A 229 -5.90 13.91 -14.65
CA GLY A 229 -6.57 15.20 -14.54
C GLY A 229 -7.99 15.23 -15.10
N GLN A 230 -8.29 14.40 -16.08
CA GLN A 230 -9.62 14.37 -16.74
C GLN A 230 -10.76 13.99 -15.78
N THR A 231 -10.48 13.39 -14.63
CA THR A 231 -11.52 13.06 -13.64
C THR A 231 -12.02 14.26 -12.85
N LYS A 232 -11.33 15.41 -12.89
CA LYS A 232 -11.78 16.66 -12.22
C LYS A 232 -12.87 17.42 -12.99
N ALA A 233 -13.05 17.13 -14.27
CA ALA A 233 -14.01 17.87 -15.13
C ALA A 233 -15.43 17.30 -15.16
N HIS A 234 -15.68 16.12 -14.55
CA HIS A 234 -16.99 15.44 -14.61
C HIS A 234 -17.71 15.36 -13.27
N SER A 235 -17.21 16.06 -12.22
CA SER A 235 -17.83 16.13 -10.89
C SER A 235 -18.20 17.58 -10.49
N ALA A 236 -18.63 18.38 -11.45
CA ALA A 236 -19.25 19.69 -11.20
C ALA A 236 -20.74 19.65 -11.54
#